data_1b7c66e8ced20628b3808bc92ed98a62
#
_entry.id   1b7c66e8ced20628b3808bc92ed98a62
#
_cell.length_a   1.000
_cell.length_b   1.000
_cell.length_c   1.000
_cell.angle_alpha   90.00
_cell.angle_beta   90.00
_cell.angle_gamma   90.00
#
_symmetry.space_group_name_H-M   'P 1'
#
loop_
_entity.id
_entity.type
_entity.pdbx_description
1 polymer ?
#
loop_
_entity_poly.entity_id
_entity_poly.type
_entity_poly.pdbx_seq_one_letter_code
_entity_poly.pdbx_strand_id
1 'polypeptide(L)'
;MGIQIRVRAGNAVGAVAALIVASGLGSSAFAESNDVKIARAMSAAPSDISENATIMDVDGKILREGSNEWVCLPGVGLIPGDKHPMCNDPVWMKWMAAVASGSEFSTDVVGVSYML
;
A
#
# COMPACT_ATOMS: atom_id res chain seq x y z
N MET A 1 11.31 -61.04 -9.67
CA MET A 1 10.54 -60.86 -8.66
C MET A 1 10.51 -59.48 -8.18
N GLY A 2 10.36 -59.01 -7.36
CA GLY A 2 10.37 -57.76 -6.78
C GLY A 2 10.45 -56.58 -7.67
N ILE A 3 10.69 -56.79 -8.81
CA ILE A 3 11.03 -55.78 -9.69
C ILE A 3 9.97 -54.83 -9.91
N GLN A 4 8.91 -55.32 -10.19
CA GLN A 4 7.86 -54.51 -10.60
C GLN A 4 7.42 -53.50 -9.65
N ILE A 5 7.58 -53.85 -8.54
CA ILE A 5 7.02 -53.05 -7.56
C ILE A 5 7.28 -51.64 -7.60
N ARG A 6 8.44 -51.33 -7.63
CA ARG A 6 8.86 -50.00 -7.43
C ARG A 6 8.27 -49.08 -8.42
N VAL A 7 7.98 -49.50 -9.43
CA VAL A 7 7.57 -48.60 -10.45
C VAL A 7 6.42 -47.72 -10.10
N ARG A 8 5.44 -48.28 -9.53
CA ARG A 8 4.31 -47.52 -9.31
C ARG A 8 4.53 -46.50 -8.32
N ALA A 9 5.43 -46.65 -7.54
CA ALA A 9 5.67 -45.66 -6.54
C ALA A 9 5.95 -44.31 -7.18
N GLY A 10 6.66 -44.32 -8.22
CA GLY A 10 7.01 -43.08 -8.83
C GLY A 10 5.84 -42.30 -9.36
N ASN A 11 4.84 -43.00 -9.72
CA ASN A 11 3.73 -42.30 -10.29
C ASN A 11 2.98 -41.47 -9.28
N ALA A 12 2.86 -41.98 -8.14
CA ALA A 12 2.16 -41.28 -7.11
C ALA A 12 2.81 -39.95 -6.81
N VAL A 13 4.10 -39.94 -6.92
CA VAL A 13 4.81 -38.72 -6.60
C VAL A 13 4.50 -37.60 -7.57
N GLY A 14 4.35 -37.92 -8.78
CA GLY A 14 4.09 -36.91 -9.78
C GLY A 14 2.75 -36.21 -9.55
N ALA A 15 1.79 -36.95 -9.09
CA ALA A 15 0.48 -36.37 -8.86
C ALA A 15 0.49 -35.34 -7.76
N VAL A 16 1.27 -35.58 -6.75
CA VAL A 16 1.33 -34.69 -5.62
C VAL A 16 1.90 -33.34 -6.00
N ALA A 17 2.90 -33.34 -6.84
CA ALA A 17 3.53 -32.10 -7.21
C ALA A 17 2.56 -31.13 -7.88
N ALA A 18 1.65 -31.64 -8.63
CA ALA A 18 0.70 -30.78 -9.32
C ALA A 18 -0.19 -30.00 -8.38
N LEU A 19 -0.57 -30.61 -7.27
CA LEU A 19 -1.44 -29.96 -6.35
C LEU A 19 -0.83 -28.76 -5.66
N ILE A 20 0.45 -28.86 -5.38
CA ILE A 20 1.14 -27.81 -4.65
C ILE A 20 1.20 -26.52 -5.48
N VAL A 21 1.38 -26.67 -6.74
CA VAL A 21 1.48 -25.50 -7.62
C VAL A 21 0.18 -24.74 -7.63
N ALA A 22 -0.92 -25.42 -7.66
CA ALA A 22 -2.20 -24.76 -7.73
C ALA A 22 -2.47 -23.89 -6.51
N SER A 23 -2.09 -24.35 -5.35
CA SER A 23 -2.39 -23.60 -4.14
C SER A 23 -1.54 -22.33 -4.02
N GLY A 24 -0.37 -22.32 -4.58
CA GLY A 24 0.49 -21.15 -4.51
C GLY A 24 0.01 -19.98 -5.34
N LEU A 25 -0.72 -20.24 -6.40
CA LEU A 25 -1.15 -19.19 -7.29
C LEU A 25 -2.27 -18.33 -6.72
N GLY A 26 -3.11 -18.91 -5.90
CA GLY A 26 -4.26 -18.19 -5.38
C GLY A 26 -3.92 -17.09 -4.39
N SER A 27 -2.80 -17.22 -3.68
CA SER A 27 -2.50 -16.28 -2.60
C SER A 27 -1.89 -14.96 -3.08
N SER A 28 -1.40 -14.88 -4.30
CA SER A 28 -0.76 -13.67 -4.78
C SER A 28 -1.71 -12.70 -5.46
N ALA A 29 -3.00 -13.04 -5.55
CA ALA A 29 -3.94 -12.30 -6.35
C ALA A 29 -4.56 -11.08 -5.67
N PHE A 30 -4.28 -10.82 -4.39
CA PHE A 30 -5.04 -9.86 -3.62
C PHE A 30 -4.32 -8.58 -3.28
N ALA A 31 -3.20 -8.30 -3.91
CA ALA A 31 -2.52 -7.03 -3.70
C ALA A 31 -3.34 -5.91 -4.33
N GLU A 32 -3.54 -4.84 -3.59
CA GLU A 32 -4.27 -3.68 -4.06
C GLU A 32 -3.47 -2.94 -5.12
N SER A 33 -4.11 -2.56 -6.23
CA SER A 33 -3.43 -1.88 -7.32
C SER A 33 -3.11 -0.42 -6.97
N ASN A 34 -2.13 0.15 -7.66
CA ASN A 34 -1.80 1.55 -7.49
C ASN A 34 -2.97 2.46 -7.87
N ASP A 35 -3.73 2.10 -8.91
CA ASP A 35 -4.87 2.90 -9.34
C ASP A 35 -5.93 2.99 -8.25
N VAL A 36 -6.18 1.91 -7.55
CA VAL A 36 -7.14 1.89 -6.44
C VAL A 36 -6.64 2.77 -5.28
N LYS A 37 -5.35 2.66 -4.96
CA LYS A 37 -4.75 3.49 -3.92
C LYS A 37 -4.79 4.98 -4.26
N ILE A 38 -4.47 5.32 -5.50
CA ILE A 38 -4.51 6.70 -5.98
C ILE A 38 -5.92 7.26 -5.89
N ALA A 39 -6.91 6.52 -6.37
CA ALA A 39 -8.29 6.98 -6.30
C ALA A 39 -8.75 7.21 -4.86
N ARG A 40 -8.40 6.31 -3.97
CA ARG A 40 -8.75 6.46 -2.54
C ARG A 40 -8.05 7.67 -1.93
N ALA A 41 -6.77 7.86 -2.20
CA ALA A 41 -6.02 9.01 -1.68
C ALA A 41 -6.64 10.32 -2.14
N MET A 42 -6.99 10.41 -3.41
CA MET A 42 -7.59 11.62 -3.97
C MET A 42 -8.96 11.94 -3.39
N SER A 43 -9.68 10.95 -2.92
CA SER A 43 -11.03 11.17 -2.38
C SER A 43 -11.04 11.95 -1.07
N ALA A 44 -9.91 12.12 -0.43
CA ALA A 44 -9.84 12.81 0.87
C ALA A 44 -10.04 14.32 0.78
N ALA A 45 -9.70 14.94 -0.33
CA ALA A 45 -9.74 16.39 -0.48
C ALA A 45 -10.58 16.80 -1.69
N PRO A 46 -10.99 18.08 -1.75
CA PRO A 46 -11.64 18.62 -2.95
C PRO A 46 -10.77 18.45 -4.19
N SER A 47 -11.40 18.34 -5.34
CA SER A 47 -10.71 18.04 -6.61
C SER A 47 -9.67 19.09 -6.99
N ASP A 48 -9.92 20.36 -6.69
CA ASP A 48 -8.96 21.42 -6.96
C ASP A 48 -7.65 21.27 -6.18
N ILE A 49 -7.65 20.48 -5.12
CA ILE A 49 -6.43 20.12 -4.38
C ILE A 49 -5.91 18.76 -4.88
N SER A 50 -6.76 17.75 -4.88
CA SER A 50 -6.32 16.37 -5.08
C SER A 50 -5.88 16.07 -6.52
N GLU A 51 -6.42 16.76 -7.51
CA GLU A 51 -6.05 16.52 -8.90
C GLU A 51 -4.59 16.82 -9.19
N ASN A 52 -4.01 17.79 -8.50
CA ASN A 52 -2.62 18.20 -8.69
C ASN A 52 -1.72 17.85 -7.51
N ALA A 53 -2.22 17.12 -6.55
CA ALA A 53 -1.43 16.68 -5.39
C ALA A 53 -0.51 15.52 -5.76
N THR A 54 0.61 15.43 -5.08
CA THR A 54 1.44 14.22 -5.11
C THR A 54 0.69 13.12 -4.36
N ILE A 55 0.61 11.94 -4.94
CA ILE A 55 0.03 10.77 -4.27
C ILE A 55 1.16 9.88 -3.79
N MET A 56 1.19 9.65 -2.50
CA MET A 56 2.24 8.87 -1.85
C MET A 56 1.63 7.70 -1.11
N ASP A 57 2.18 6.51 -1.25
CA ASP A 57 1.74 5.36 -0.47
C ASP A 57 2.20 5.50 0.99
N VAL A 58 1.61 4.71 1.85
CA VAL A 58 1.90 4.76 3.30
C VAL A 58 3.35 4.41 3.65
N ASP A 59 4.05 3.72 2.75
CA ASP A 59 5.47 3.39 2.91
C ASP A 59 6.41 4.48 2.37
N GLY A 60 5.87 5.58 1.87
CA GLY A 60 6.64 6.69 1.32
C GLY A 60 6.88 6.64 -0.19
N LYS A 61 6.43 5.58 -0.85
CA LYS A 61 6.61 5.46 -2.29
C LYS A 61 5.69 6.43 -3.04
N ILE A 62 6.22 7.16 -4.00
CA ILE A 62 5.42 8.07 -4.82
C ILE A 62 4.66 7.26 -5.87
N LEU A 63 3.34 7.34 -5.84
CA LEU A 63 2.47 6.67 -6.80
C LEU A 63 2.13 7.57 -7.99
N ARG A 64 2.11 8.87 -7.78
CA ARG A 64 1.89 9.86 -8.83
C ARG A 64 2.50 11.19 -8.40
N GLU A 65 3.35 11.76 -9.24
CA GLU A 65 3.90 13.09 -9.00
C GLU A 65 2.82 14.15 -9.19
N GLY A 66 2.83 15.16 -8.35
CA GLY A 66 1.91 16.29 -8.43
C GLY A 66 2.62 17.59 -8.70
N SER A 67 1.84 18.66 -8.84
CA SER A 67 2.34 20.00 -9.14
C SER A 67 2.04 21.02 -8.06
N ASN A 68 1.22 20.68 -7.06
CA ASN A 68 1.00 21.56 -5.91
C ASN A 68 1.77 21.02 -4.68
N GLU A 69 1.66 21.70 -3.56
CA GLU A 69 2.41 21.32 -2.36
C GLU A 69 1.72 20.26 -1.51
N TRP A 70 0.54 19.81 -1.90
CA TRP A 70 -0.23 18.84 -1.15
C TRP A 70 0.23 17.42 -1.42
N VAL A 71 0.17 16.57 -0.40
CA VAL A 71 0.47 15.15 -0.51
C VAL A 71 -0.75 14.38 -0.01
N CYS A 72 -1.32 13.53 -0.86
CA CYS A 72 -2.44 12.68 -0.51
C CYS A 72 -1.97 11.24 -0.34
N LEU A 73 -2.48 10.59 0.72
CA LEU A 73 -2.14 9.20 1.05
C LEU A 73 -3.40 8.35 1.09
N PRO A 74 -3.33 7.08 0.71
CA PRO A 74 -4.48 6.18 0.72
C PRO A 74 -4.85 5.66 2.12
N GLY A 75 -4.10 6.03 3.13
CA GLY A 75 -4.33 5.65 4.52
C GLY A 75 -3.39 6.39 5.45
N VAL A 76 -3.60 6.27 6.75
CA VAL A 76 -2.72 6.86 7.75
C VAL A 76 -1.52 5.93 7.94
N GLY A 77 -0.34 6.40 7.54
CA GLY A 77 0.87 5.57 7.54
C GLY A 77 1.31 5.08 8.91
N LEU A 78 0.88 5.75 9.97
CA LEU A 78 1.22 5.38 11.34
C LEU A 78 0.34 4.24 11.88
N ILE A 79 -0.70 3.87 11.14
CA ILE A 79 -1.64 2.83 11.55
C ILE A 79 -1.58 1.70 10.52
N PRO A 80 -1.06 0.53 10.89
CA PRO A 80 -0.95 -0.58 9.95
C PRO A 80 -2.30 -0.97 9.35
N GLY A 81 -2.35 -1.07 8.02
CA GLY A 81 -3.56 -1.50 7.32
C GLY A 81 -4.67 -0.47 7.22
N ASP A 82 -4.43 0.75 7.66
CA ASP A 82 -5.44 1.79 7.63
C ASP A 82 -5.78 2.20 6.20
N LYS A 83 -7.07 2.42 5.95
CA LYS A 83 -7.61 2.82 4.64
C LYS A 83 -8.40 4.12 4.68
N HIS A 84 -8.19 4.94 5.70
CA HIS A 84 -8.79 6.26 5.78
C HIS A 84 -7.87 7.26 5.08
N PRO A 85 -8.23 7.73 3.88
CA PRO A 85 -7.33 8.57 3.10
C PRO A 85 -7.19 9.96 3.71
N MET A 86 -6.06 10.59 3.43
CA MET A 86 -5.79 11.93 3.89
C MET A 86 -5.01 12.72 2.85
N CYS A 87 -5.25 14.04 2.80
CA CYS A 87 -4.47 14.97 2.01
C CYS A 87 -3.89 16.02 2.94
N ASN A 88 -2.60 16.18 2.93
CA ASN A 88 -1.85 16.98 3.90
C ASN A 88 -1.11 18.12 3.22
N ASP A 89 -1.12 19.27 3.86
CA ASP A 89 -0.25 20.37 3.46
C ASP A 89 1.19 20.13 3.95
N PRO A 90 2.15 20.99 3.56
CA PRO A 90 3.55 20.79 3.96
C PRO A 90 3.76 20.80 5.48
N VAL A 91 2.99 21.59 6.21
CA VAL A 91 3.12 21.66 7.68
C VAL A 91 2.70 20.34 8.31
N TRP A 92 1.56 19.79 7.87
CA TRP A 92 1.07 18.52 8.37
C TRP A 92 2.03 17.38 8.05
N MET A 93 2.63 17.40 6.85
CA MET A 93 3.62 16.40 6.46
C MET A 93 4.85 16.45 7.36
N LYS A 94 5.31 17.64 7.74
CA LYS A 94 6.44 17.79 8.67
C LYS A 94 6.08 17.26 10.06
N TRP A 95 4.86 17.52 10.51
CA TRP A 95 4.40 17.00 11.78
C TRP A 95 4.38 15.46 11.78
N MET A 96 3.85 14.86 10.74
CA MET A 96 3.83 13.40 10.63
C MET A 96 5.23 12.80 10.64
N ALA A 97 6.17 13.42 9.95
CA ALA A 97 7.56 12.98 9.94
C ALA A 97 8.19 13.06 11.33
N ALA A 98 7.90 14.11 12.07
CA ALA A 98 8.38 14.27 13.44
C ALA A 98 7.80 13.20 14.36
N VAL A 99 6.49 12.93 14.23
CA VAL A 99 5.86 11.86 15.02
C VAL A 99 6.50 10.50 14.72
N ALA A 100 6.71 10.20 13.45
CA ALA A 100 7.29 8.92 13.04
C ALA A 100 8.71 8.72 13.56
N SER A 101 9.50 9.80 13.65
CA SER A 101 10.88 9.74 14.09
C SER A 101 11.06 10.01 15.58
N GLY A 102 9.99 10.37 16.30
CA GLY A 102 10.07 10.75 17.70
C GLY A 102 10.77 12.09 17.92
N SER A 103 10.77 12.95 16.92
CA SER A 103 11.42 14.27 17.00
C SER A 103 10.47 15.33 17.51
N GLU A 104 11.04 16.42 18.04
CA GLU A 104 10.24 17.58 18.42
C GLU A 104 9.73 18.30 17.17
N PHE A 105 8.58 18.92 17.28
CA PHE A 105 7.99 19.69 16.20
C PHE A 105 7.43 21.01 16.74
N SER A 106 7.68 22.07 16.02
CA SER A 106 7.06 23.36 16.27
C SER A 106 6.82 24.09 14.96
N THR A 107 5.80 24.93 14.94
CA THR A 107 5.47 25.72 13.75
C THR A 107 4.75 26.99 14.20
N ASP A 108 4.91 28.06 13.44
CA ASP A 108 4.20 29.32 13.63
C ASP A 108 3.08 29.51 12.61
N VAL A 109 2.83 28.51 11.78
CA VAL A 109 1.73 28.53 10.82
C VAL A 109 0.84 27.30 10.99
N VAL A 110 -0.41 27.45 10.61
CA VAL A 110 -1.39 26.36 10.73
C VAL A 110 -1.13 25.29 9.68
N GLY A 111 -1.16 24.03 10.10
CA GLY A 111 -1.17 22.90 9.19
C GLY A 111 -2.59 22.39 8.98
N VAL A 112 -2.88 21.91 7.77
CA VAL A 112 -4.20 21.41 7.39
C VAL A 112 -4.10 20.03 6.82
N SER A 113 -5.02 19.16 7.25
CA SER A 113 -5.21 17.83 6.68
C SER A 113 -6.69 17.61 6.41
N TYR A 114 -6.99 17.14 5.20
CA TYR A 114 -8.31 16.62 4.89
C TYR A 114 -8.30 15.12 5.13
N MET A 115 -9.30 14.60 5.83
CA MET A 115 -9.40 13.17 6.13
C MET A 115 -10.82 12.68 5.90
N LEU A 116 -10.96 11.44 5.44
CA LEU A 116 -12.24 10.74 5.30
C LEU A 116 -12.31 9.47 6.12
#